data_7067ddd135d6bffab44217e7225e1af9
#
_entry.id   7067ddd135d6bffab44217e7225e1af9
#
_cell.length_a   1.000
_cell.length_b   1.000
_cell.length_c   1.000
_cell.angle_alpha   90.00
_cell.angle_beta   90.00
_cell.angle_gamma   90.00
#
_symmetry.space_group_name_H-M   'P 1'
#
loop_
_entity.id
_entity.type
_entity.pdbx_description
1 polymer ?
#
loop_
_entity_poly.entity_id
_entity_poly.type
_entity_poly.pdbx_seq_one_letter_code
_entity_poly.pdbx_strand_id
1 'polypeptide(L)'
;MADLSRRGALGSLLTGAAAAAALPAAAEGVGSLPAKATSGPTWTKGIEGQRKGDLGDGTFLNPILAGDRPDPSILKDGDDYYMTHSSFDAYPGLLIWHSKDLVNWSPVGPALKTNIGSVWAPELCKHKGRYYLYIPAKFPKNNTSYVIWADKIEGPWSEPIDLKLPGYIDPGHVVDEHGERWLFLSGGDRIRLAPDGLSTVGKPEHVYDPWRYPDDWDVEGFSPEGPKVMKRGDWFYMITAVGGTAGPPTGHMVIAARAQSLAGPWENHPRNPLVRTVDNAEKWWSRGHATLVEGPTPGDWWSVYHGYENGFWTLGRQTLLAPVTWTKDGWFDIGGGDLAKPIKKPKGGKSGSHGMALSDDFGADKYGVQWNFFDPKPGEQDRISRAGGVLTLKGAGEAPSTGSPLIFVNGDQAYEIECEVEIDPDTRAGLILFYDRQLYCGLGFDAKNFVTHQYGIERGRPANPHGSKMLIRLRNTRHIVAFHTSGDGGATWKRFDRGMEVSGYHHNVRGGFLMLKPGIYAAGKGSARFRNFKYRALA
;
A
#
# COMPACT_ATOMS: atom_id res chain seq x y z
N MET A 1 6.57 43.26 -20.71
CA MET A 1 6.73 44.66 -20.20
C MET A 1 6.12 44.62 -18.80
N ALA A 2 6.78 44.73 -17.70
CA ALA A 2 7.89 45.49 -17.24
C ALA A 2 8.70 44.69 -16.21
N ASP A 3 9.93 44.83 -16.40
CA ASP A 3 11.11 44.53 -15.64
C ASP A 3 11.19 45.41 -14.36
N LEU A 4 11.62 44.86 -13.25
CA LEU A 4 12.25 45.63 -12.17
C LEU A 4 13.25 44.78 -11.44
N SER A 5 14.49 45.04 -11.78
CA SER A 5 15.73 44.58 -11.15
C SER A 5 16.20 45.52 -10.06
N ARG A 6 16.99 44.99 -9.14
CA ARG A 6 18.21 45.54 -8.52
C ARG A 6 18.18 46.13 -7.10
N ARG A 7 19.01 45.48 -6.28
CA ARG A 7 20.21 45.96 -5.57
C ARG A 7 20.08 46.79 -4.28
N GLY A 8 20.87 46.36 -3.31
CA GLY A 8 21.46 47.23 -2.29
C GLY A 8 22.12 46.45 -1.15
N ALA A 9 23.40 46.15 -1.31
CA ALA A 9 24.28 45.75 -0.22
C ALA A 9 24.71 47.00 0.57
N LEU A 10 24.86 46.89 1.89
CA LEU A 10 25.80 47.68 2.67
C LEU A 10 26.12 46.97 3.99
N GLY A 11 27.39 46.65 4.15
CA GLY A 11 27.94 46.13 5.37
C GLY A 11 28.24 47.24 6.40
N SER A 12 28.29 46.85 7.64
CA SER A 12 28.95 47.62 8.70
C SER A 12 29.58 46.64 9.69
N LEU A 13 30.91 46.65 9.68
CA LEU A 13 31.74 46.07 10.73
C LEU A 13 31.64 46.91 12.00
N LEU A 14 31.36 46.25 13.13
CA LEU A 14 31.66 46.80 14.45
C LEU A 14 32.41 45.74 15.27
N THR A 15 33.67 46.04 15.49
CA THR A 15 34.57 45.38 16.43
C THR A 15 34.18 45.76 17.86
N GLY A 16 33.87 44.78 18.67
CA GLY A 16 33.68 44.95 20.13
C GLY A 16 34.42 43.85 20.88
N ALA A 17 35.35 44.27 21.73
CA ALA A 17 36.27 43.44 22.48
C ALA A 17 35.56 42.53 23.51
N ALA A 18 36.04 41.31 23.60
CA ALA A 18 35.59 40.30 24.56
C ALA A 18 36.10 40.59 25.97
N ALA A 19 35.16 40.58 26.92
CA ALA A 19 35.50 40.36 28.34
C ALA A 19 34.98 38.96 28.72
N ALA A 20 35.89 38.06 29.00
CA ALA A 20 35.57 36.72 29.50
C ALA A 20 35.18 36.81 30.98
N ALA A 21 33.90 36.57 31.29
CA ALA A 21 33.45 36.27 32.64
C ALA A 21 33.20 34.77 32.73
N ALA A 22 33.99 34.08 33.54
CA ALA A 22 33.77 32.68 33.88
C ALA A 22 32.53 32.53 34.76
N LEU A 23 31.54 31.80 34.30
CA LEU A 23 30.40 31.33 35.11
C LEU A 23 30.70 29.92 35.65
N PRO A 24 30.33 29.63 36.90
CA PRO A 24 30.58 28.30 37.47
C PRO A 24 29.65 27.25 36.86
N ALA A 25 30.22 26.09 36.56
CA ALA A 25 29.51 24.91 36.13
C ALA A 25 28.63 24.37 37.26
N ALA A 26 27.34 24.63 37.18
CA ALA A 26 26.35 23.87 37.93
C ALA A 26 25.93 22.69 37.04
N ALA A 27 26.42 21.50 37.36
CA ALA A 27 25.90 20.27 36.82
C ALA A 27 24.56 19.98 37.50
N GLU A 28 23.48 20.53 36.96
CA GLU A 28 22.14 20.03 37.26
C GLU A 28 21.87 18.78 36.37
N GLY A 29 21.72 17.64 37.07
CA GLY A 29 21.32 16.40 36.46
C GLY A 29 20.00 16.59 35.71
N VAL A 30 20.04 16.39 34.38
CA VAL A 30 18.84 16.22 33.57
C VAL A 30 18.16 14.96 34.09
N GLY A 31 17.21 15.17 35.02
CA GLY A 31 16.33 14.11 35.45
C GLY A 31 15.62 13.53 34.24
N SER A 32 15.90 12.27 33.96
CA SER A 32 15.12 11.48 33.02
C SER A 32 13.65 11.56 33.42
N LEU A 33 12.85 12.28 32.65
CA LEU A 33 11.41 12.20 32.75
C LEU A 33 11.03 10.73 32.54
N PRO A 34 10.36 10.06 33.48
CA PRO A 34 9.85 8.74 33.22
C PRO A 34 8.74 8.89 32.19
N ALA A 35 9.02 8.50 30.96
CA ALA A 35 7.99 8.25 29.99
C ALA A 35 7.17 7.07 30.52
N LYS A 36 6.13 7.35 31.29
CA LYS A 36 5.01 6.45 31.47
C LYS A 36 4.28 6.43 30.13
N ALA A 37 4.82 5.66 29.18
CA ALA A 37 4.04 5.16 28.09
C ALA A 37 2.93 4.31 28.73
N THR A 38 1.72 4.83 28.78
CA THR A 38 0.53 4.01 28.95
C THR A 38 0.55 3.07 27.75
N SER A 39 0.94 1.81 27.99
CA SER A 39 0.95 0.78 26.98
C SER A 39 -0.51 0.53 26.58
N GLY A 40 -0.95 1.19 25.50
CA GLY A 40 -2.19 0.82 24.83
C GLY A 40 -2.09 -0.63 24.32
N PRO A 41 -3.19 -1.23 23.88
CA PRO A 41 -3.19 -2.57 23.35
C PRO A 41 -2.20 -2.63 22.17
N THR A 42 -1.40 -3.71 22.14
CA THR A 42 -0.37 -3.93 21.13
C THR A 42 -0.75 -5.10 20.24
N TRP A 43 -0.36 -5.06 18.98
CA TRP A 43 -0.51 -6.19 18.07
C TRP A 43 0.24 -7.42 18.58
N THR A 44 -0.32 -8.59 18.31
CA THR A 44 0.41 -9.85 18.51
C THR A 44 1.53 -9.98 17.47
N LYS A 45 2.50 -10.84 17.77
CA LYS A 45 3.61 -11.13 16.86
C LYS A 45 3.25 -12.32 15.98
N GLY A 46 3.25 -12.09 14.68
CA GLY A 46 3.11 -13.11 13.65
C GLY A 46 4.45 -13.69 13.20
N ILE A 47 4.50 -14.15 11.96
CA ILE A 47 5.69 -14.68 11.30
C ILE A 47 6.81 -13.64 11.34
N GLU A 48 8.04 -14.02 11.72
CA GLU A 48 9.23 -13.16 11.77
C GLU A 48 9.06 -11.91 12.65
N GLY A 49 8.14 -11.98 13.62
CA GLY A 49 7.80 -10.88 14.51
C GLY A 49 6.89 -9.82 13.91
N GLN A 50 6.42 -10.01 12.66
CA GLN A 50 5.50 -9.09 11.99
C GLN A 50 4.25 -8.85 12.85
N ARG A 51 3.71 -7.63 12.82
CA ARG A 51 2.49 -7.31 13.56
C ARG A 51 1.29 -8.06 12.99
N LYS A 52 0.48 -8.60 13.87
CA LYS A 52 -0.73 -9.36 13.55
C LYS A 52 -1.91 -8.76 14.31
N GLY A 53 -3.01 -8.49 13.59
CA GLY A 53 -4.22 -7.88 14.16
C GLY A 53 -4.97 -8.79 15.13
N ASP A 54 -5.02 -10.09 14.88
CA ASP A 54 -5.70 -11.08 15.76
C ASP A 54 -5.00 -11.18 17.11
N LEU A 55 -5.67 -10.81 18.20
CA LEU A 55 -5.12 -10.81 19.56
C LEU A 55 -5.18 -12.18 20.25
N GLY A 56 -5.91 -13.16 19.67
CA GLY A 56 -6.03 -14.52 20.19
C GLY A 56 -7.06 -14.68 21.31
N ASP A 57 -7.70 -13.61 21.75
CA ASP A 57 -8.69 -13.56 22.83
C ASP A 57 -10.14 -13.34 22.34
N GLY A 58 -10.37 -13.48 21.04
CA GLY A 58 -11.65 -13.17 20.40
C GLY A 58 -11.80 -11.73 19.95
N THR A 59 -10.73 -10.93 20.06
CA THR A 59 -10.67 -9.56 19.57
C THR A 59 -9.55 -9.38 18.53
N PHE A 60 -9.58 -8.24 17.83
CA PHE A 60 -8.53 -7.84 16.91
C PHE A 60 -8.24 -6.34 17.00
N LEU A 61 -7.04 -5.95 16.60
CA LEU A 61 -6.62 -4.57 16.35
C LEU A 61 -6.43 -4.34 14.85
N ASN A 62 -6.91 -3.20 14.36
CA ASN A 62 -6.55 -2.75 13.02
C ASN A 62 -5.05 -2.40 12.91
N PRO A 63 -4.40 -2.62 11.75
CA PRO A 63 -4.99 -3.10 10.51
C PRO A 63 -5.14 -4.62 10.49
N ILE A 64 -6.12 -5.12 9.73
CA ILE A 64 -6.25 -6.56 9.46
C ILE A 64 -5.25 -7.05 8.40
N LEU A 65 -4.77 -6.16 7.53
CA LEU A 65 -3.61 -6.36 6.66
C LEU A 65 -2.73 -5.11 6.71
N ALA A 66 -1.55 -5.28 7.26
CA ALA A 66 -0.57 -4.22 7.44
C ALA A 66 0.24 -3.96 6.15
N GLY A 67 0.76 -2.74 6.01
CA GLY A 67 1.43 -2.25 4.82
C GLY A 67 0.46 -1.83 3.73
N ASP A 68 0.98 -1.45 2.57
CA ASP A 68 0.20 -0.91 1.45
C ASP A 68 -0.79 -1.93 0.88
N ARG A 69 -2.01 -1.87 1.37
CA ARG A 69 -3.15 -2.69 0.98
C ARG A 69 -4.37 -1.78 0.82
N PRO A 70 -4.30 -0.80 -0.11
CA PRO A 70 -5.35 0.20 -0.31
C PRO A 70 -6.49 -0.32 -1.16
N ASP A 71 -7.61 0.40 -1.10
CA ASP A 71 -8.73 0.22 -1.99
C ASP A 71 -9.25 -1.22 -2.00
N PRO A 72 -9.57 -1.81 -0.83
CA PRO A 72 -9.89 -3.24 -0.72
C PRO A 72 -11.18 -3.59 -1.47
N SER A 73 -11.08 -4.52 -2.42
CA SER A 73 -12.25 -5.17 -3.01
C SER A 73 -12.35 -6.58 -2.46
N ILE A 74 -13.43 -6.86 -1.76
CA ILE A 74 -13.66 -8.13 -1.05
C ILE A 74 -14.84 -8.89 -1.64
N LEU A 75 -14.67 -10.20 -1.78
CA LEU A 75 -15.69 -11.15 -2.25
C LEU A 75 -15.90 -12.24 -1.21
N LYS A 76 -17.15 -12.49 -0.82
CA LYS A 76 -17.55 -13.69 -0.09
C LYS A 76 -17.97 -14.77 -1.09
N ASP A 77 -17.41 -15.96 -0.98
CA ASP A 77 -17.72 -17.12 -1.81
C ASP A 77 -17.93 -18.36 -0.92
N GLY A 78 -19.17 -18.63 -0.55
CA GLY A 78 -19.49 -19.61 0.48
C GLY A 78 -18.94 -19.21 1.85
N ASP A 79 -18.08 -20.06 2.43
CA ASP A 79 -17.40 -19.81 3.71
C ASP A 79 -16.05 -19.12 3.54
N ASP A 80 -15.66 -18.81 2.32
CA ASP A 80 -14.37 -18.23 1.98
C ASP A 80 -14.50 -16.74 1.63
N TYR A 81 -13.49 -15.98 1.98
CA TYR A 81 -13.35 -14.56 1.64
C TYR A 81 -12.10 -14.37 0.82
N TYR A 82 -12.24 -13.64 -0.27
CA TYR A 82 -11.13 -13.26 -1.12
C TYR A 82 -11.06 -11.75 -1.22
N MET A 83 -9.85 -11.19 -1.18
CA MET A 83 -9.64 -9.75 -1.24
C MET A 83 -8.42 -9.42 -2.08
N THR A 84 -8.51 -8.33 -2.82
CA THR A 84 -7.37 -7.75 -3.54
C THR A 84 -7.39 -6.24 -3.42
N HIS A 85 -6.31 -5.59 -3.86
CA HIS A 85 -6.01 -4.18 -3.61
C HIS A 85 -5.38 -3.54 -4.84
N SER A 86 -5.33 -2.22 -4.90
CA SER A 86 -4.48 -1.51 -5.86
C SER A 86 -3.04 -2.00 -5.74
N SER A 87 -2.40 -2.28 -6.86
CA SER A 87 -1.00 -2.71 -6.91
C SER A 87 -0.08 -1.69 -7.57
N PHE A 88 -0.66 -0.63 -8.13
CA PHE A 88 0.04 0.45 -8.82
C PHE A 88 1.04 -0.07 -9.85
N ASP A 89 2.30 0.33 -9.73
CA ASP A 89 3.38 -0.01 -10.67
C ASP A 89 4.13 -1.30 -10.29
N ALA A 90 3.62 -2.08 -9.31
CA ALA A 90 4.23 -3.32 -8.85
C ALA A 90 3.68 -4.55 -9.61
N TYR A 91 4.55 -5.28 -10.29
CA TYR A 91 4.19 -6.45 -11.12
C TYR A 91 5.05 -7.69 -10.84
N PRO A 92 4.42 -8.90 -10.86
CA PRO A 92 3.00 -9.21 -11.02
C PRO A 92 2.13 -8.50 -9.99
N GLY A 93 0.95 -8.00 -10.41
CA GLY A 93 0.05 -7.21 -9.55
C GLY A 93 -1.19 -7.96 -9.09
N LEU A 94 -2.04 -7.27 -8.31
CA LEU A 94 -3.33 -7.77 -7.82
C LEU A 94 -3.19 -9.09 -7.07
N LEU A 95 -2.37 -9.09 -6.00
CA LEU A 95 -2.25 -10.26 -5.13
C LEU A 95 -3.60 -10.55 -4.48
N ILE A 96 -4.11 -11.76 -4.68
CA ILE A 96 -5.32 -12.26 -4.04
C ILE A 96 -4.98 -12.76 -2.64
N TRP A 97 -5.77 -12.35 -1.66
CA TRP A 97 -5.72 -12.80 -0.28
C TRP A 97 -6.94 -13.63 0.06
N HIS A 98 -6.78 -14.61 0.93
CA HIS A 98 -7.83 -15.53 1.38
C HIS A 98 -7.99 -15.47 2.90
N SER A 99 -9.24 -15.53 3.37
CA SER A 99 -9.60 -15.60 4.79
C SER A 99 -10.85 -16.45 5.00
N LYS A 100 -11.03 -16.94 6.24
CA LYS A 100 -12.29 -17.57 6.71
C LYS A 100 -12.90 -16.84 7.91
N ASP A 101 -12.30 -15.73 8.35
CA ASP A 101 -12.74 -14.98 9.54
C ASP A 101 -12.68 -13.45 9.38
N LEU A 102 -12.32 -12.95 8.19
CA LEU A 102 -12.12 -11.52 7.88
C LEU A 102 -10.95 -10.85 8.60
N VAL A 103 -10.28 -11.51 9.54
CA VAL A 103 -9.19 -10.96 10.34
C VAL A 103 -7.84 -11.58 9.98
N ASN A 104 -7.82 -12.89 9.76
CA ASN A 104 -6.60 -13.60 9.36
C ASN A 104 -6.59 -13.85 7.86
N TRP A 105 -5.57 -13.37 7.18
CA TRP A 105 -5.44 -13.38 5.72
C TRP A 105 -4.12 -14.01 5.29
N SER A 106 -4.16 -14.91 4.32
CA SER A 106 -2.99 -15.51 3.68
C SER A 106 -3.01 -15.30 2.17
N PRO A 107 -1.83 -15.15 1.51
CA PRO A 107 -1.79 -14.93 0.07
C PRO A 107 -2.17 -16.19 -0.70
N VAL A 108 -2.88 -16.00 -1.82
CA VAL A 108 -3.20 -17.05 -2.81
C VAL A 108 -2.23 -16.98 -3.99
N GLY A 109 -2.15 -15.84 -4.65
CA GLY A 109 -1.30 -15.61 -5.81
C GLY A 109 -1.68 -14.33 -6.56
N PRO A 110 -0.81 -13.84 -7.46
CA PRO A 110 -1.07 -12.65 -8.26
C PRO A 110 -2.05 -12.96 -9.40
N ALA A 111 -3.01 -12.09 -9.60
CA ALA A 111 -3.97 -12.22 -10.70
C ALA A 111 -3.49 -11.57 -12.00
N LEU A 112 -2.68 -10.51 -11.94
CA LEU A 112 -2.27 -9.74 -13.09
C LEU A 112 -0.76 -9.86 -13.34
N LYS A 113 -0.38 -10.49 -14.46
CA LYS A 113 1.03 -10.67 -14.84
C LYS A 113 1.52 -9.60 -15.81
N THR A 114 0.67 -9.24 -16.79
CA THR A 114 1.00 -8.29 -17.85
C THR A 114 0.92 -6.86 -17.33
N ASN A 115 1.97 -6.06 -17.55
CA ASN A 115 1.96 -4.63 -17.20
C ASN A 115 0.99 -3.88 -18.14
N ILE A 116 -0.07 -3.34 -17.54
CA ILE A 116 -1.10 -2.51 -18.20
C ILE A 116 -1.07 -1.06 -17.75
N GLY A 117 -0.07 -0.66 -16.97
CA GLY A 117 0.08 0.67 -16.35
C GLY A 117 -0.06 0.64 -14.83
N SER A 118 -0.23 1.79 -14.22
CA SER A 118 -0.46 1.89 -12.78
C SER A 118 -1.87 1.39 -12.43
N VAL A 119 -1.96 0.27 -11.71
CA VAL A 119 -3.22 -0.41 -11.36
C VAL A 119 -3.82 0.20 -10.11
N TRP A 120 -4.97 0.85 -10.29
CA TRP A 120 -5.72 1.48 -9.21
C TRP A 120 -6.82 0.55 -8.69
N ALA A 121 -7.78 1.09 -7.94
CA ALA A 121 -8.78 0.32 -7.21
C ALA A 121 -9.55 -0.71 -8.06
N PRO A 122 -9.30 -2.02 -7.90
CA PRO A 122 -9.97 -3.06 -8.66
C PRO A 122 -11.34 -3.39 -8.10
N GLU A 123 -12.16 -4.07 -8.92
CA GLU A 123 -13.35 -4.77 -8.48
C GLU A 123 -13.21 -6.27 -8.67
N LEU A 124 -13.21 -7.03 -7.58
CA LEU A 124 -13.24 -8.48 -7.57
C LEU A 124 -14.68 -8.96 -7.40
N CYS A 125 -15.20 -9.68 -8.36
CA CYS A 125 -16.55 -10.25 -8.27
C CYS A 125 -16.62 -11.66 -8.85
N LYS A 126 -17.71 -12.38 -8.51
CA LYS A 126 -18.07 -13.69 -9.07
C LYS A 126 -19.43 -13.62 -9.74
N HIS A 127 -19.53 -14.12 -10.96
CA HIS A 127 -20.79 -14.20 -11.68
C HIS A 127 -20.89 -15.52 -12.43
N LYS A 128 -21.98 -16.27 -12.21
CA LYS A 128 -22.25 -17.58 -12.83
C LYS A 128 -21.06 -18.55 -12.77
N GLY A 129 -20.43 -18.63 -11.60
CA GLY A 129 -19.31 -19.55 -11.32
C GLY A 129 -17.93 -19.05 -11.74
N ARG A 130 -17.81 -17.93 -12.45
CA ARG A 130 -16.55 -17.36 -12.93
C ARG A 130 -16.18 -16.12 -12.13
N TYR A 131 -14.89 -15.94 -11.85
CA TYR A 131 -14.32 -14.78 -11.20
C TYR A 131 -13.89 -13.73 -12.23
N TYR A 132 -14.09 -12.46 -11.89
CA TYR A 132 -13.72 -11.31 -12.71
C TYR A 132 -12.98 -10.29 -11.85
N LEU A 133 -12.01 -9.63 -12.47
CA LEU A 133 -11.38 -8.42 -11.95
C LEU A 133 -11.54 -7.32 -12.99
N TYR A 134 -12.25 -6.26 -12.62
CA TYR A 134 -12.34 -5.03 -13.39
C TYR A 134 -11.29 -4.07 -12.85
N ILE A 135 -10.38 -3.61 -13.71
CA ILE A 135 -9.11 -3.02 -13.32
C ILE A 135 -8.94 -1.67 -14.00
N PRO A 136 -9.03 -0.54 -13.30
CA PRO A 136 -8.64 0.73 -13.85
C PRO A 136 -7.12 0.82 -13.89
N ALA A 137 -6.56 1.19 -15.02
CA ALA A 137 -5.13 1.38 -15.21
C ALA A 137 -4.84 2.78 -15.71
N LYS A 138 -3.88 3.46 -15.07
CA LYS A 138 -3.42 4.78 -15.49
C LYS A 138 -2.12 4.69 -16.27
N PHE A 139 -2.17 5.20 -17.49
CA PHE A 139 -0.98 5.47 -18.27
C PHE A 139 -0.74 6.98 -18.36
N PRO A 140 0.47 7.44 -18.63
CA PRO A 140 0.74 8.86 -18.79
C PRO A 140 -0.15 9.58 -19.83
N LYS A 141 -0.72 8.83 -20.78
CA LYS A 141 -1.51 9.37 -21.89
C LYS A 141 -2.93 8.81 -22.05
N ASN A 142 -3.21 7.63 -21.52
CA ASN A 142 -4.52 6.97 -21.65
C ASN A 142 -4.89 6.28 -20.35
N ASN A 143 -5.98 6.75 -19.74
CA ASN A 143 -6.61 6.04 -18.62
C ASN A 143 -7.73 5.18 -19.20
N THR A 144 -7.74 3.89 -18.92
CA THR A 144 -8.83 2.98 -19.31
C THR A 144 -9.01 1.91 -18.26
N SER A 145 -10.10 1.16 -18.35
CA SER A 145 -10.34 0.00 -17.50
C SER A 145 -10.22 -1.28 -18.30
N TYR A 146 -9.64 -2.29 -17.69
CA TYR A 146 -9.49 -3.64 -18.23
C TYR A 146 -10.35 -4.63 -17.45
N VAL A 147 -10.59 -5.80 -18.04
CA VAL A 147 -11.13 -6.96 -17.32
C VAL A 147 -10.24 -8.17 -17.56
N ILE A 148 -10.01 -8.94 -16.49
CA ILE A 148 -9.47 -10.30 -16.53
C ILE A 148 -10.45 -11.24 -15.84
N TRP A 149 -10.41 -12.51 -16.19
CA TRP A 149 -11.29 -13.52 -15.62
C TRP A 149 -10.60 -14.85 -15.40
N ALA A 150 -11.16 -15.67 -14.50
CA ALA A 150 -10.71 -17.03 -14.24
C ALA A 150 -11.86 -17.91 -13.78
N ASP A 151 -11.77 -19.22 -14.05
CA ASP A 151 -12.74 -20.20 -13.56
C ASP A 151 -12.46 -20.64 -12.11
N LYS A 152 -11.22 -20.39 -11.61
CA LYS A 152 -10.81 -20.60 -10.23
C LYS A 152 -10.11 -19.34 -9.72
N ILE A 153 -10.24 -19.06 -8.43
CA ILE A 153 -9.65 -17.86 -7.84
C ILE A 153 -8.11 -17.86 -7.89
N GLU A 154 -7.50 -19.02 -7.85
CA GLU A 154 -6.06 -19.21 -8.00
C GLU A 154 -5.58 -18.98 -9.45
N GLY A 155 -6.52 -18.92 -10.39
CA GLY A 155 -6.25 -18.81 -11.82
C GLY A 155 -6.17 -20.18 -12.54
N PRO A 156 -5.57 -20.22 -13.73
CA PRO A 156 -4.92 -19.09 -14.41
C PRO A 156 -5.92 -18.00 -14.78
N TRP A 157 -5.50 -16.75 -14.59
CA TRP A 157 -6.27 -15.58 -15.02
C TRP A 157 -6.00 -15.30 -16.51
N SER A 158 -7.02 -14.79 -17.21
CA SER A 158 -6.91 -14.42 -18.63
C SER A 158 -5.96 -13.25 -18.86
N GLU A 159 -5.55 -13.02 -20.11
CA GLU A 159 -4.94 -11.76 -20.49
C GLU A 159 -5.93 -10.59 -20.36
N PRO A 160 -5.44 -9.36 -20.10
CA PRO A 160 -6.27 -8.18 -19.94
C PRO A 160 -7.02 -7.80 -21.23
N ILE A 161 -8.32 -7.57 -21.11
CA ILE A 161 -9.20 -7.11 -22.17
C ILE A 161 -9.57 -5.64 -21.88
N ASP A 162 -9.29 -4.74 -22.81
CA ASP A 162 -9.60 -3.32 -22.70
C ASP A 162 -11.11 -3.07 -22.86
N LEU A 163 -11.76 -2.54 -21.82
CA LEU A 163 -13.17 -2.15 -21.81
C LEU A 163 -13.44 -0.82 -22.52
N LYS A 164 -12.40 -0.10 -22.95
CA LYS A 164 -12.48 1.20 -23.63
C LYS A 164 -13.27 2.25 -22.83
N LEU A 165 -12.95 2.35 -21.54
CA LEU A 165 -13.55 3.31 -20.60
C LEU A 165 -12.52 4.39 -20.21
N PRO A 166 -12.17 5.32 -21.10
CA PRO A 166 -11.17 6.33 -20.82
C PRO A 166 -11.66 7.31 -19.74
N GLY A 167 -10.78 7.65 -18.80
CA GLY A 167 -11.03 8.64 -17.76
C GLY A 167 -11.75 8.14 -16.50
N TYR A 168 -12.38 6.99 -16.55
CA TYR A 168 -13.03 6.38 -15.39
C TYR A 168 -12.06 5.56 -14.54
N ILE A 169 -12.30 5.60 -13.22
CA ILE A 169 -11.59 4.79 -12.24
C ILE A 169 -12.60 4.04 -11.36
N ASP A 170 -12.11 3.10 -10.55
CA ASP A 170 -12.81 2.47 -9.42
C ASP A 170 -14.14 1.81 -9.80
N PRO A 171 -14.15 0.85 -10.72
CA PRO A 171 -15.38 0.17 -11.10
C PRO A 171 -16.00 -0.58 -9.90
N GLY A 172 -17.34 -0.62 -9.85
CA GLY A 172 -18.12 -1.47 -8.93
C GLY A 172 -19.12 -2.30 -9.70
N HIS A 173 -19.03 -3.62 -9.64
CA HIS A 173 -19.90 -4.54 -10.37
C HIS A 173 -21.18 -4.83 -9.60
N VAL A 174 -22.30 -4.84 -10.31
CA VAL A 174 -23.61 -5.25 -9.78
C VAL A 174 -24.45 -5.90 -10.87
N VAL A 175 -25.40 -6.74 -10.44
CA VAL A 175 -26.42 -7.35 -11.30
C VAL A 175 -27.77 -6.78 -10.89
N ASP A 176 -28.55 -6.30 -11.85
CA ASP A 176 -29.90 -5.78 -11.61
C ASP A 176 -30.95 -6.89 -11.44
N GLU A 177 -32.22 -6.50 -11.25
CA GLU A 177 -33.37 -7.40 -11.08
C GLU A 177 -33.71 -8.20 -12.33
N HIS A 178 -33.21 -7.80 -13.50
CA HIS A 178 -33.39 -8.48 -14.78
C HIS A 178 -32.24 -9.43 -15.13
N GLY A 179 -31.20 -9.47 -14.26
CA GLY A 179 -30.01 -10.27 -14.48
C GLY A 179 -28.99 -9.61 -15.38
N GLU A 180 -29.17 -8.34 -15.74
CA GLU A 180 -28.20 -7.55 -16.51
C GLU A 180 -27.05 -7.08 -15.62
N ARG A 181 -25.85 -7.04 -16.18
CA ARG A 181 -24.62 -6.69 -15.49
C ARG A 181 -24.27 -5.21 -15.73
N TRP A 182 -23.86 -4.53 -14.67
CA TRP A 182 -23.52 -3.11 -14.69
C TRP A 182 -22.18 -2.87 -13.98
N LEU A 183 -21.44 -1.88 -14.46
CA LEU A 183 -20.35 -1.25 -13.73
C LEU A 183 -20.77 0.15 -13.31
N PHE A 184 -20.72 0.43 -12.02
CA PHE A 184 -20.70 1.78 -11.49
C PHE A 184 -19.27 2.30 -11.55
N LEU A 185 -19.11 3.59 -11.82
CA LEU A 185 -17.86 4.26 -12.13
C LEU A 185 -17.69 5.49 -11.23
N SER A 186 -16.48 6.02 -11.15
CA SER A 186 -16.25 7.29 -10.45
C SER A 186 -17.15 8.40 -10.96
N GLY A 187 -17.51 9.35 -10.08
CA GLY A 187 -18.34 10.50 -10.46
C GLY A 187 -19.85 10.26 -10.45
N GLY A 188 -20.33 9.05 -10.15
CA GLY A 188 -21.76 8.71 -10.11
C GLY A 188 -22.34 8.19 -11.43
N ASP A 189 -21.47 7.78 -12.33
CA ASP A 189 -21.83 7.19 -13.62
C ASP A 189 -21.94 5.68 -13.54
N ARG A 190 -22.65 5.07 -14.50
CA ARG A 190 -22.69 3.62 -14.70
C ARG A 190 -22.67 3.26 -16.18
N ILE A 191 -22.29 2.02 -16.50
CA ILE A 191 -22.35 1.48 -17.85
C ILE A 191 -22.79 0.02 -17.81
N ARG A 192 -23.60 -0.40 -18.79
CA ARG A 192 -23.99 -1.79 -18.93
C ARG A 192 -22.83 -2.62 -19.52
N LEU A 193 -22.69 -3.85 -19.01
CA LEU A 193 -21.79 -4.85 -19.56
C LEU A 193 -22.55 -5.80 -20.51
N ALA A 194 -21.83 -6.36 -21.46
CA ALA A 194 -22.30 -7.54 -22.18
C ALA A 194 -22.53 -8.72 -21.20
N PRO A 195 -23.37 -9.71 -21.56
CA PRO A 195 -23.70 -10.83 -20.66
C PRO A 195 -22.49 -11.63 -20.17
N ASP A 196 -21.43 -11.73 -20.96
CA ASP A 196 -20.17 -12.37 -20.59
C ASP A 196 -19.30 -11.50 -19.66
N GLY A 197 -19.60 -10.20 -19.55
CA GLY A 197 -18.86 -9.23 -18.71
C GLY A 197 -17.53 -8.78 -19.28
N LEU A 198 -17.25 -9.06 -20.55
CA LEU A 198 -15.95 -8.81 -21.17
C LEU A 198 -15.94 -7.58 -22.08
N SER A 199 -17.05 -6.92 -22.24
CA SER A 199 -17.18 -5.67 -22.99
C SER A 199 -18.31 -4.79 -22.44
N THR A 200 -18.31 -3.53 -22.81
CA THR A 200 -19.35 -2.56 -22.46
C THR A 200 -20.41 -2.43 -23.56
N VAL A 201 -21.63 -2.05 -23.18
CA VAL A 201 -22.76 -1.84 -24.08
C VAL A 201 -23.30 -0.44 -23.91
N GLY A 202 -23.36 0.34 -24.98
CA GLY A 202 -23.84 1.73 -24.96
C GLY A 202 -22.78 2.72 -24.51
N LYS A 203 -23.21 3.78 -23.84
CA LYS A 203 -22.34 4.83 -23.28
C LYS A 203 -22.57 4.92 -21.78
N PRO A 204 -21.59 5.42 -21.01
CA PRO A 204 -21.82 5.76 -19.62
C PRO A 204 -22.98 6.72 -19.47
N GLU A 205 -23.78 6.53 -18.42
CA GLU A 205 -24.89 7.40 -18.03
C GLU A 205 -24.73 7.84 -16.58
N HIS A 206 -25.00 9.12 -16.32
CA HIS A 206 -24.98 9.68 -14.97
C HIS A 206 -26.26 9.33 -14.24
N VAL A 207 -26.16 8.74 -13.03
CA VAL A 207 -27.33 8.28 -12.27
C VAL A 207 -27.32 8.70 -10.81
N TYR A 208 -26.24 9.29 -10.33
CA TYR A 208 -26.10 9.65 -8.92
C TYR A 208 -25.23 10.89 -8.72
N ASP A 209 -25.76 11.87 -7.96
CA ASP A 209 -25.02 13.00 -7.45
C ASP A 209 -24.52 12.69 -6.03
N PRO A 210 -23.21 12.45 -5.84
CA PRO A 210 -22.66 12.09 -4.55
C PRO A 210 -22.85 13.20 -3.50
N TRP A 211 -23.15 12.78 -2.26
CA TRP A 211 -23.25 13.69 -1.13
C TRP A 211 -21.98 14.54 -0.98
N ARG A 212 -22.17 15.84 -0.74
CA ARG A 212 -21.09 16.80 -0.60
C ARG A 212 -20.94 17.22 0.85
N TYR A 213 -19.70 17.20 1.35
CA TYR A 213 -19.35 17.66 2.68
C TYR A 213 -19.43 19.21 2.76
N PRO A 214 -19.55 19.79 3.99
CA PRO A 214 -19.48 21.23 4.24
C PRO A 214 -18.20 21.87 3.72
N ASP A 215 -18.29 23.09 3.20
CA ASP A 215 -17.18 23.79 2.53
C ASP A 215 -16.03 24.19 3.50
N ASP A 216 -16.28 24.17 4.81
CA ASP A 216 -15.31 24.48 5.88
C ASP A 216 -14.48 23.27 6.35
N TRP A 217 -14.66 22.10 5.71
CA TRP A 217 -13.89 20.91 6.07
C TRP A 217 -12.56 20.86 5.32
N ASP A 218 -11.49 20.52 6.06
CA ASP A 218 -10.16 20.30 5.49
C ASP A 218 -10.11 18.97 4.75
N VAL A 219 -10.17 19.04 3.43
CA VAL A 219 -10.14 17.89 2.50
C VAL A 219 -9.25 18.20 1.31
N GLU A 220 -8.76 17.16 0.63
CA GLU A 220 -7.92 17.32 -0.55
C GLU A 220 -8.71 17.85 -1.76
N GLY A 221 -9.93 17.37 -1.94
CA GLY A 221 -10.83 17.73 -3.03
C GLY A 221 -12.10 16.89 -3.00
N PHE A 222 -13.10 17.20 -3.82
CA PHE A 222 -14.36 16.46 -3.79
C PHE A 222 -14.18 14.98 -4.20
N SER A 223 -13.58 14.71 -5.33
CA SER A 223 -13.13 13.39 -5.82
C SER A 223 -14.06 12.22 -5.46
N PRO A 224 -15.31 12.16 -5.96
CA PRO A 224 -16.19 11.03 -5.71
C PRO A 224 -15.69 9.79 -6.47
N GLU A 225 -15.43 8.70 -5.71
CA GLU A 225 -14.76 7.50 -6.22
C GLU A 225 -15.20 6.25 -5.47
N GLY A 226 -14.73 5.06 -5.89
CA GLY A 226 -14.91 3.79 -5.20
C GLY A 226 -16.35 3.29 -5.07
N PRO A 227 -17.25 3.43 -6.07
CA PRO A 227 -18.61 2.95 -5.93
C PRO A 227 -18.64 1.43 -5.81
N LYS A 228 -19.19 0.92 -4.70
CA LYS A 228 -19.49 -0.49 -4.47
C LYS A 228 -20.98 -0.63 -4.26
N VAL A 229 -21.63 -1.46 -5.08
CA VAL A 229 -23.09 -1.60 -5.09
C VAL A 229 -23.48 -3.02 -4.72
N MET A 230 -24.42 -3.14 -3.79
CA MET A 230 -25.00 -4.43 -3.39
C MET A 230 -26.53 -4.34 -3.29
N LYS A 231 -27.19 -5.46 -3.51
CA LYS A 231 -28.64 -5.59 -3.29
C LYS A 231 -28.94 -6.23 -1.93
N ARG A 232 -29.87 -5.63 -1.17
CA ARG A 232 -30.40 -6.23 0.07
C ARG A 232 -31.88 -5.91 0.19
N GLY A 233 -32.71 -6.96 0.18
CA GLY A 233 -34.18 -6.80 0.09
C GLY A 233 -34.55 -6.10 -1.22
N ASP A 234 -35.41 -5.10 -1.11
CA ASP A 234 -35.92 -4.31 -2.25
C ASP A 234 -35.00 -3.13 -2.64
N TRP A 235 -33.85 -2.98 -1.96
CA TRP A 235 -32.97 -1.85 -2.13
C TRP A 235 -31.61 -2.26 -2.68
N PHE A 236 -31.08 -1.41 -3.56
CA PHE A 236 -29.66 -1.34 -3.87
C PHE A 236 -29.02 -0.31 -2.95
N TYR A 237 -27.88 -0.67 -2.38
CA TYR A 237 -27.06 0.20 -1.56
C TYR A 237 -25.75 0.46 -2.28
N MET A 238 -25.38 1.71 -2.41
CA MET A 238 -24.11 2.13 -2.98
C MET A 238 -23.27 2.78 -1.88
N ILE A 239 -22.04 2.33 -1.77
CA ILE A 239 -21.02 2.92 -0.90
C ILE A 239 -19.99 3.58 -1.82
N THR A 240 -19.65 4.82 -1.54
CA THR A 240 -18.64 5.57 -2.28
C THR A 240 -17.70 6.30 -1.33
N ALA A 241 -16.60 6.82 -1.85
CA ALA A 241 -15.70 7.68 -1.12
C ALA A 241 -15.71 9.10 -1.71
N VAL A 242 -15.47 10.09 -0.88
CA VAL A 242 -15.25 11.48 -1.27
C VAL A 242 -14.13 12.10 -0.44
N GLY A 243 -13.57 13.22 -0.87
CA GLY A 243 -12.60 14.00 -0.12
C GLY A 243 -11.14 13.80 -0.50
N GLY A 244 -10.85 12.93 -1.48
CA GLY A 244 -9.49 12.53 -1.84
C GLY A 244 -8.86 11.58 -0.83
N THR A 245 -7.85 10.80 -1.22
CA THR A 245 -7.28 9.73 -0.40
C THR A 245 -5.92 10.05 0.22
N ALA A 246 -5.44 11.26 0.04
CA ALA A 246 -4.19 11.77 0.60
C ALA A 246 -4.40 13.20 1.15
N GLY A 247 -3.37 14.05 1.17
CA GLY A 247 -3.51 15.41 1.67
C GLY A 247 -3.74 15.45 3.18
N PRO A 248 -4.73 16.21 3.68
CA PRO A 248 -4.95 16.30 5.12
C PRO A 248 -5.47 14.97 5.69
N PRO A 249 -5.09 14.60 6.93
CA PRO A 249 -5.57 13.40 7.60
C PRO A 249 -7.08 13.24 7.65
N THR A 250 -7.81 14.35 7.58
CA THR A 250 -9.28 14.45 7.64
C THR A 250 -9.96 14.38 6.27
N GLY A 251 -9.19 14.17 5.18
CA GLY A 251 -9.67 14.32 3.81
C GLY A 251 -10.64 13.25 3.37
N HIS A 252 -10.21 12.01 3.36
CA HIS A 252 -11.00 10.90 2.79
C HIS A 252 -12.11 10.42 3.73
N MET A 253 -13.25 10.03 3.15
CA MET A 253 -14.40 9.58 3.93
C MET A 253 -15.29 8.61 3.16
N VAL A 254 -16.07 7.82 3.87
CA VAL A 254 -17.07 6.89 3.32
C VAL A 254 -18.45 7.52 3.39
N ILE A 255 -19.15 7.52 2.26
CA ILE A 255 -20.56 7.91 2.16
C ILE A 255 -21.39 6.77 1.57
N ALA A 256 -22.69 6.83 1.73
CA ALA A 256 -23.60 5.85 1.15
C ALA A 256 -24.87 6.49 0.58
N ALA A 257 -25.49 5.75 -0.32
CA ALA A 257 -26.80 6.03 -0.88
C ALA A 257 -27.58 4.73 -1.11
N ARG A 258 -28.90 4.79 -1.31
CA ARG A 258 -29.72 3.64 -1.70
C ARG A 258 -30.75 4.04 -2.78
N ALA A 259 -31.18 3.06 -3.56
CA ALA A 259 -32.24 3.20 -4.54
C ALA A 259 -32.99 1.89 -4.71
N GLN A 260 -34.24 1.92 -5.21
CA GLN A 260 -34.97 0.72 -5.58
C GLN A 260 -34.63 0.21 -6.98
N SER A 261 -34.00 1.06 -7.80
CA SER A 261 -33.48 0.74 -9.13
C SER A 261 -32.05 1.24 -9.28
N LEU A 262 -31.24 0.53 -10.05
CA LEU A 262 -29.89 0.98 -10.37
C LEU A 262 -29.86 2.30 -11.16
N ALA A 263 -30.95 2.67 -11.81
CA ALA A 263 -31.13 3.96 -12.47
C ALA A 263 -31.45 5.11 -11.50
N GLY A 264 -31.68 4.79 -10.23
CA GLY A 264 -32.15 5.76 -9.25
C GLY A 264 -33.68 5.93 -9.24
N PRO A 265 -34.19 6.98 -8.60
CA PRO A 265 -33.41 8.01 -7.90
C PRO A 265 -32.67 7.46 -6.69
N TRP A 266 -31.43 7.91 -6.50
CA TRP A 266 -30.60 7.54 -5.35
C TRP A 266 -30.86 8.50 -4.18
N GLU A 267 -31.18 7.94 -3.03
CA GLU A 267 -31.36 8.65 -1.78
C GLU A 267 -30.04 8.61 -0.98
N ASN A 268 -29.46 9.78 -0.67
CA ASN A 268 -28.27 9.89 0.17
C ASN A 268 -28.56 9.44 1.59
N HIS A 269 -27.61 8.74 2.19
CA HIS A 269 -27.70 8.34 3.59
C HIS A 269 -27.82 9.56 4.51
N PRO A 270 -28.81 9.61 5.43
CA PRO A 270 -29.09 10.82 6.23
C PRO A 270 -27.98 11.16 7.23
N ARG A 271 -27.06 10.24 7.49
CA ARG A 271 -25.91 10.42 8.40
C ARG A 271 -24.55 10.41 7.69
N ASN A 272 -24.52 10.71 6.37
CA ASN A 272 -23.24 10.86 5.70
C ASN A 272 -22.37 11.95 6.34
N PRO A 273 -21.04 11.74 6.46
CA PRO A 273 -20.29 10.55 6.10
C PRO A 273 -20.36 9.47 7.19
N LEU A 274 -20.33 8.19 6.79
CA LEU A 274 -20.37 7.04 7.71
C LEU A 274 -19.03 6.75 8.37
N VAL A 275 -17.94 7.08 7.69
CA VAL A 275 -16.55 7.00 8.21
C VAL A 275 -15.82 8.28 7.82
N ARG A 276 -15.16 8.89 8.79
CA ARG A 276 -14.29 10.05 8.61
C ARG A 276 -13.27 10.11 9.74
N THR A 277 -12.08 10.59 9.45
CA THR A 277 -11.13 11.06 10.47
C THR A 277 -11.49 12.50 10.82
N VAL A 278 -11.74 12.78 12.08
CA VAL A 278 -12.19 14.10 12.57
C VAL A 278 -11.05 14.88 13.19
N ASP A 279 -10.08 14.17 13.78
CA ASP A 279 -8.95 14.76 14.51
C ASP A 279 -7.63 14.13 14.05
N ASN A 280 -6.63 14.98 13.84
CA ASN A 280 -5.26 14.55 13.47
C ASN A 280 -4.58 13.69 14.56
N ALA A 281 -5.07 13.68 15.78
CA ALA A 281 -4.60 12.78 16.82
C ALA A 281 -5.12 11.34 16.71
N GLU A 282 -6.13 11.09 15.87
CA GLU A 282 -6.64 9.74 15.64
C GLU A 282 -5.54 8.82 15.10
N LYS A 283 -5.65 7.53 15.42
CA LYS A 283 -4.69 6.50 15.00
C LYS A 283 -4.66 6.29 13.48
N TRP A 284 -5.80 6.45 12.83
CA TRP A 284 -5.98 6.18 11.42
C TRP A 284 -6.47 7.43 10.69
N TRP A 285 -5.74 7.81 9.65
CA TRP A 285 -5.98 9.00 8.85
C TRP A 285 -6.58 8.66 7.49
N SER A 286 -7.31 9.63 6.91
CA SER A 286 -7.77 9.56 5.52
C SER A 286 -8.49 8.24 5.25
N ARG A 287 -9.49 7.92 6.07
CA ARG A 287 -10.23 6.65 6.04
C ARG A 287 -11.32 6.66 5.00
N GLY A 288 -11.24 5.76 4.02
CA GLY A 288 -12.23 5.71 2.94
C GLY A 288 -12.15 4.46 2.08
N HIS A 289 -12.82 4.51 0.93
CA HIS A 289 -12.85 3.46 -0.09
C HIS A 289 -13.36 2.12 0.45
N ALA A 290 -14.62 2.10 0.91
CA ALA A 290 -15.18 0.98 1.65
C ALA A 290 -15.91 -0.03 0.75
N THR A 291 -15.85 -1.30 1.15
CA THR A 291 -16.72 -2.37 0.65
C THR A 291 -17.43 -3.03 1.83
N LEU A 292 -18.74 -3.31 1.71
CA LEU A 292 -19.49 -4.10 2.69
C LEU A 292 -19.42 -5.58 2.37
N VAL A 293 -19.37 -6.41 3.41
CA VAL A 293 -19.36 -7.85 3.31
C VAL A 293 -20.14 -8.48 4.47
N GLU A 294 -20.91 -9.51 4.19
CA GLU A 294 -21.53 -10.31 5.24
C GLU A 294 -20.48 -11.22 5.88
N GLY A 295 -20.42 -11.21 7.20
CA GLY A 295 -19.54 -12.05 8.00
C GLY A 295 -19.83 -13.54 7.90
N PRO A 296 -19.09 -14.39 8.62
CA PRO A 296 -19.30 -15.83 8.61
C PRO A 296 -20.66 -16.27 9.17
N THR A 297 -21.22 -15.53 10.13
CA THR A 297 -22.59 -15.74 10.61
C THR A 297 -23.55 -14.88 9.79
N PRO A 298 -24.62 -15.45 9.21
CA PRO A 298 -25.63 -14.68 8.48
C PRO A 298 -26.18 -13.51 9.30
N GLY A 299 -26.27 -12.34 8.69
CA GLY A 299 -26.74 -11.11 9.32
C GLY A 299 -25.66 -10.35 10.12
N ASP A 300 -24.47 -10.89 10.28
CA ASP A 300 -23.31 -10.21 10.88
C ASP A 300 -22.53 -9.49 9.77
N TRP A 301 -22.63 -8.15 9.69
CA TRP A 301 -22.10 -7.38 8.57
C TRP A 301 -20.86 -6.60 8.96
N TRP A 302 -19.95 -6.45 8.00
CA TRP A 302 -18.64 -5.82 8.17
C TRP A 302 -18.34 -4.90 7.00
N SER A 303 -17.49 -3.92 7.25
CA SER A 303 -16.92 -3.04 6.24
C SER A 303 -15.40 -3.14 6.24
N VAL A 304 -14.82 -3.38 5.09
CA VAL A 304 -13.38 -3.21 4.85
C VAL A 304 -13.17 -1.87 4.15
N TYR A 305 -12.16 -1.13 4.58
CA TYR A 305 -11.74 0.14 3.96
C TYR A 305 -10.27 0.39 4.27
N HIS A 306 -9.70 1.46 3.76
CA HIS A 306 -8.31 1.74 4.04
C HIS A 306 -8.12 2.97 4.92
N GLY A 307 -6.91 3.12 5.47
CA GLY A 307 -6.45 4.31 6.16
C GLY A 307 -4.93 4.33 6.30
N TYR A 308 -4.36 5.53 6.39
CA TYR A 308 -2.97 5.71 6.78
C TYR A 308 -2.83 5.61 8.30
N GLU A 309 -1.74 5.04 8.76
CA GLU A 309 -1.41 5.04 10.18
C GLU A 309 -0.75 6.37 10.56
N ASN A 310 -1.27 7.00 11.63
CA ASN A 310 -0.75 8.26 12.16
C ASN A 310 0.77 8.20 12.38
N GLY A 311 1.49 9.13 11.76
CA GLY A 311 2.95 9.21 11.77
C GLY A 311 3.66 8.25 10.80
N PHE A 312 2.94 7.45 10.00
CA PHE A 312 3.53 6.46 9.08
C PHE A 312 2.93 6.47 7.68
N TRP A 313 2.86 7.63 7.05
CA TRP A 313 2.50 7.75 5.62
C TRP A 313 3.33 6.83 4.72
N THR A 314 4.57 6.54 5.14
CA THR A 314 5.52 5.67 4.41
C THR A 314 5.08 4.22 4.30
N LEU A 315 4.18 3.75 5.17
CA LEU A 315 3.61 2.39 5.11
C LEU A 315 2.46 2.26 4.10
N GLY A 316 2.06 3.36 3.47
CA GLY A 316 0.91 3.39 2.57
C GLY A 316 -0.42 3.24 3.31
N ARG A 317 -1.47 2.98 2.55
CA ARG A 317 -2.84 2.79 3.06
C ARG A 317 -3.05 1.32 3.45
N GLN A 318 -3.39 1.09 4.71
CA GLN A 318 -3.52 -0.24 5.28
C GLN A 318 -4.99 -0.65 5.38
N THR A 319 -5.30 -1.93 5.24
CA THR A 319 -6.69 -2.41 5.28
C THR A 319 -7.22 -2.47 6.71
N LEU A 320 -8.35 -1.82 6.93
CA LEU A 320 -9.07 -1.73 8.19
C LEU A 320 -10.38 -2.50 8.11
N LEU A 321 -10.88 -2.97 9.24
CA LEU A 321 -12.14 -3.69 9.39
C LEU A 321 -12.96 -3.07 10.50
N ALA A 322 -14.25 -2.83 10.24
CA ALA A 322 -15.20 -2.33 11.23
C ALA A 322 -16.56 -3.05 11.13
N PRO A 323 -17.28 -3.25 12.24
CA PRO A 323 -18.61 -3.84 12.23
C PRO A 323 -19.63 -2.89 11.60
N VAL A 324 -20.64 -3.47 10.95
CA VAL A 324 -21.76 -2.74 10.35
C VAL A 324 -23.04 -3.14 11.05
N THR A 325 -23.87 -2.15 11.38
CA THR A 325 -25.16 -2.36 12.04
C THR A 325 -26.28 -1.85 11.15
N TRP A 326 -27.19 -2.74 10.74
CA TRP A 326 -28.40 -2.36 10.03
C TRP A 326 -29.44 -1.78 10.98
N THR A 327 -30.00 -0.64 10.63
CA THR A 327 -30.98 0.09 11.42
C THR A 327 -32.41 -0.24 11.00
N LYS A 328 -33.40 0.06 11.86
CA LYS A 328 -34.82 -0.30 11.61
C LYS A 328 -35.42 0.42 10.41
N ASP A 329 -34.90 1.57 10.04
CA ASP A 329 -35.29 2.38 8.87
C ASP A 329 -34.65 1.89 7.55
N GLY A 330 -33.98 0.73 7.60
CA GLY A 330 -33.37 0.09 6.43
C GLY A 330 -32.05 0.70 6.00
N TRP A 331 -31.43 1.55 6.81
CA TRP A 331 -30.08 2.04 6.61
C TRP A 331 -29.06 1.21 7.40
N PHE A 332 -27.80 1.61 7.36
CA PHE A 332 -26.74 0.98 8.15
C PHE A 332 -25.75 2.03 8.67
N ASP A 333 -25.09 1.70 9.76
CA ASP A 333 -23.97 2.46 10.30
C ASP A 333 -22.71 1.61 10.25
N ILE A 334 -21.58 2.24 9.95
CA ILE A 334 -20.26 1.62 10.08
C ILE A 334 -19.70 2.01 11.44
N GLY A 335 -19.51 1.02 12.28
CA GLY A 335 -19.08 1.19 13.66
C GLY A 335 -17.57 1.09 13.81
N GLY A 336 -17.16 0.61 14.98
CA GLY A 336 -15.76 0.42 15.33
C GLY A 336 -15.25 1.45 16.33
N GLY A 337 -15.87 2.62 16.44
CA GLY A 337 -15.48 3.65 17.39
C GLY A 337 -14.02 4.06 17.24
N ASP A 338 -13.27 4.00 18.35
CA ASP A 338 -11.84 4.23 18.34
C ASP A 338 -11.08 2.98 17.82
N LEU A 339 -10.69 3.02 16.56
CA LEU A 339 -9.96 1.92 15.89
C LEU A 339 -8.54 1.67 16.45
N ALA A 340 -8.09 2.47 17.41
CA ALA A 340 -6.88 2.17 18.18
C ALA A 340 -7.12 1.14 19.29
N LYS A 341 -8.38 0.77 19.53
CA LYS A 341 -8.80 -0.20 20.56
C LYS A 341 -9.18 -1.55 19.94
N PRO A 342 -9.08 -2.64 20.72
CA PRO A 342 -9.53 -3.95 20.29
C PRO A 342 -11.04 -3.96 19.94
N ILE A 343 -11.36 -4.64 18.84
CA ILE A 343 -12.71 -4.86 18.35
C ILE A 343 -13.00 -6.37 18.43
N LYS A 344 -14.21 -6.76 18.77
CA LYS A 344 -14.63 -8.18 18.74
C LYS A 344 -14.57 -8.71 17.31
N LYS A 345 -14.02 -9.92 17.14
CA LYS A 345 -13.96 -10.58 15.84
C LYS A 345 -15.35 -10.90 15.28
N PRO A 346 -15.49 -11.04 13.94
CA PRO A 346 -16.69 -11.59 13.32
C PRO A 346 -17.05 -12.94 13.93
N LYS A 347 -18.35 -13.15 14.16
CA LYS A 347 -18.85 -14.39 14.77
C LYS A 347 -18.80 -15.55 13.76
N GLY A 348 -18.49 -16.76 14.25
CA GLY A 348 -18.54 -17.99 13.46
C GLY A 348 -17.35 -18.21 12.52
N GLY A 349 -16.43 -17.28 12.43
CA GLY A 349 -15.23 -17.40 11.59
C GLY A 349 -14.23 -18.42 12.15
N LYS A 350 -13.52 -19.11 11.24
CA LYS A 350 -12.41 -20.02 11.59
C LYS A 350 -11.09 -19.30 11.38
N SER A 351 -10.37 -19.02 12.46
CA SER A 351 -9.03 -18.42 12.37
C SER A 351 -8.08 -19.33 11.60
N GLY A 352 -7.45 -18.75 10.58
CA GLY A 352 -6.45 -19.41 9.73
C GLY A 352 -5.05 -18.86 9.95
N SER A 353 -4.14 -19.18 9.02
CA SER A 353 -2.83 -18.54 8.93
C SER A 353 -2.98 -17.05 8.59
N HIS A 354 -2.01 -16.22 9.01
CA HIS A 354 -1.99 -14.80 8.72
C HIS A 354 -0.62 -14.37 8.21
N GLY A 355 -0.61 -13.58 7.13
CA GLY A 355 0.61 -13.05 6.53
C GLY A 355 1.42 -14.10 5.77
N MET A 356 2.66 -13.77 5.50
CA MET A 356 3.65 -14.63 4.84
C MET A 356 5.05 -14.32 5.37
N ALA A 357 5.96 -15.28 5.27
CA ALA A 357 7.36 -15.03 5.54
C ALA A 357 7.95 -14.09 4.47
N LEU A 358 8.59 -13.01 4.93
CA LEU A 358 9.29 -12.03 4.09
C LEU A 358 10.79 -12.36 3.95
N SER A 359 11.33 -13.27 4.76
CA SER A 359 12.63 -13.90 4.48
C SER A 359 12.52 -14.84 3.30
N ASP A 360 13.58 -14.92 2.51
CA ASP A 360 13.66 -15.77 1.34
C ASP A 360 15.03 -16.43 1.22
N ASP A 361 15.05 -17.74 1.23
CA ASP A 361 16.26 -18.52 0.94
C ASP A 361 16.44 -18.78 -0.57
N PHE A 362 15.50 -18.25 -1.38
CA PHE A 362 15.42 -18.41 -2.84
C PHE A 362 15.27 -19.86 -3.32
N GLY A 363 14.85 -20.76 -2.43
CA GLY A 363 14.54 -22.15 -2.76
C GLY A 363 13.17 -22.32 -3.42
N ALA A 364 12.21 -21.46 -3.08
CA ALA A 364 10.87 -21.44 -3.67
C ALA A 364 10.64 -20.19 -4.55
N ASP A 365 9.65 -20.27 -5.45
CA ASP A 365 9.24 -19.10 -6.22
C ASP A 365 8.26 -18.24 -5.44
N LYS A 366 8.72 -17.04 -5.04
CA LYS A 366 7.90 -16.02 -4.40
C LYS A 366 7.62 -14.81 -5.30
N TYR A 367 7.94 -14.90 -6.61
CA TYR A 367 7.68 -13.83 -7.57
C TYR A 367 6.18 -13.63 -7.76
N GLY A 368 5.74 -12.39 -7.59
CA GLY A 368 4.34 -12.01 -7.60
C GLY A 368 3.60 -12.18 -6.27
N VAL A 369 4.14 -12.95 -5.33
CA VAL A 369 3.58 -13.07 -3.98
C VAL A 369 4.31 -12.13 -3.01
N GLN A 370 5.61 -12.26 -2.90
CA GLN A 370 6.49 -11.36 -2.16
C GLN A 370 7.15 -10.35 -3.08
N TRP A 371 7.89 -10.83 -4.08
CA TRP A 371 8.73 -10.02 -4.94
C TRP A 371 7.98 -9.52 -6.18
N ASN A 372 8.07 -8.21 -6.43
CA ASN A 372 7.49 -7.55 -7.59
C ASN A 372 8.53 -6.63 -8.21
N PHE A 373 8.59 -6.53 -9.54
CA PHE A 373 9.30 -5.46 -10.19
C PHE A 373 8.48 -4.16 -10.13
N PHE A 374 9.18 -3.03 -10.02
CA PHE A 374 8.57 -1.72 -10.16
C PHE A 374 8.52 -1.32 -11.63
N ASP A 375 7.32 -1.10 -12.18
CA ASP A 375 7.04 -0.67 -13.57
C ASP A 375 7.92 -1.42 -14.60
N PRO A 376 7.80 -2.76 -14.66
CA PRO A 376 8.65 -3.57 -15.51
C PRO A 376 8.31 -3.39 -17.00
N LYS A 377 9.34 -3.43 -17.83
CA LYS A 377 9.19 -3.56 -19.27
C LYS A 377 8.82 -5.01 -19.65
N PRO A 378 8.22 -5.26 -20.81
CA PRO A 378 8.04 -6.63 -21.30
C PRO A 378 9.36 -7.43 -21.26
N GLY A 379 9.31 -8.64 -20.71
CA GLY A 379 10.50 -9.48 -20.54
C GLY A 379 11.37 -9.17 -19.31
N GLU A 380 10.99 -8.22 -18.48
CA GLU A 380 11.77 -7.85 -17.29
C GLU A 380 11.92 -9.02 -16.29
N GLN A 381 10.94 -9.93 -16.22
CA GLN A 381 11.02 -11.15 -15.42
C GLN A 381 12.17 -12.08 -15.80
N ASP A 382 12.66 -12.03 -17.06
CA ASP A 382 13.77 -12.85 -17.56
C ASP A 382 15.13 -12.42 -16.96
N ARG A 383 15.14 -11.32 -16.20
CA ARG A 383 16.31 -10.90 -15.40
C ARG A 383 16.52 -11.77 -14.17
N ILE A 384 15.48 -12.49 -13.74
CA ILE A 384 15.54 -13.35 -12.54
C ILE A 384 15.84 -14.79 -12.97
N SER A 385 16.83 -15.40 -12.31
CA SER A 385 16.98 -16.85 -12.27
C SER A 385 17.23 -17.31 -10.85
N ARG A 386 16.80 -18.53 -10.53
CA ARG A 386 16.96 -19.14 -9.19
C ARG A 386 17.55 -20.53 -9.35
N ALA A 387 18.60 -20.81 -8.60
CA ALA A 387 19.23 -22.12 -8.53
C ALA A 387 20.00 -22.27 -7.22
N GLY A 388 19.86 -23.40 -6.53
CA GLY A 388 20.65 -23.74 -5.36
C GLY A 388 20.60 -22.72 -4.21
N GLY A 389 19.45 -22.12 -3.94
CA GLY A 389 19.31 -21.11 -2.89
C GLY A 389 19.91 -19.74 -3.26
N VAL A 390 20.06 -19.47 -4.55
CA VAL A 390 20.61 -18.20 -5.07
C VAL A 390 19.59 -17.57 -6.03
N LEU A 391 19.25 -16.33 -5.76
CA LEU A 391 18.58 -15.49 -6.74
C LEU A 391 19.63 -14.69 -7.51
N THR A 392 19.71 -14.92 -8.82
CA THR A 392 20.53 -14.12 -9.74
C THR A 392 19.64 -13.09 -10.42
N LEU A 393 20.01 -11.81 -10.29
CA LEU A 393 19.34 -10.68 -10.91
C LEU A 393 20.29 -10.00 -11.90
N LYS A 394 19.96 -10.07 -13.20
CA LYS A 394 20.71 -9.31 -14.24
C LYS A 394 20.54 -7.82 -13.98
N GLY A 395 21.63 -7.09 -14.13
CA GLY A 395 21.64 -5.64 -14.04
C GLY A 395 20.75 -4.98 -15.10
N ALA A 396 20.13 -3.87 -14.75
CA ALA A 396 19.40 -3.01 -15.68
C ALA A 396 19.59 -1.55 -15.30
N GLY A 397 19.80 -0.71 -16.33
CA GLY A 397 20.06 0.71 -16.13
C GLY A 397 21.37 0.99 -15.40
N GLU A 398 21.53 2.25 -14.99
CA GLU A 398 22.71 2.74 -14.27
C GLU A 398 22.51 2.84 -12.75
N ALA A 399 21.24 2.89 -12.31
CA ALA A 399 20.83 3.09 -10.93
C ALA A 399 19.42 2.47 -10.69
N PRO A 400 18.95 2.35 -9.45
CA PRO A 400 17.57 1.92 -9.16
C PRO A 400 16.50 2.71 -9.91
N SER A 401 16.74 4.00 -10.17
CA SER A 401 15.83 4.89 -10.91
C SER A 401 15.65 4.53 -12.39
N THR A 402 16.65 3.92 -13.01
CA THR A 402 16.67 3.58 -14.45
C THR A 402 16.51 2.08 -14.71
N GLY A 403 16.61 1.25 -13.68
CA GLY A 403 16.27 -0.15 -13.65
C GLY A 403 14.96 -0.40 -12.91
N SER A 404 14.39 -1.59 -13.05
CA SER A 404 13.26 -2.03 -12.22
C SER A 404 13.82 -2.81 -11.03
N PRO A 405 13.76 -2.27 -9.79
CA PRO A 405 14.17 -3.01 -8.61
C PRO A 405 13.13 -4.08 -8.26
N LEU A 406 13.55 -5.11 -7.55
CA LEU A 406 12.66 -6.06 -6.88
C LEU A 406 12.31 -5.52 -5.51
N ILE A 407 11.03 -5.27 -5.29
CA ILE A 407 10.48 -4.66 -4.08
C ILE A 407 9.39 -5.54 -3.48
N PHE A 408 9.09 -5.33 -2.21
CA PHE A 408 7.99 -6.02 -1.54
C PHE A 408 7.29 -5.13 -0.51
N VAL A 409 6.08 -5.50 -0.13
CA VAL A 409 5.31 -4.79 0.90
C VAL A 409 5.62 -5.37 2.27
N ASN A 410 6.01 -4.51 3.22
CA ASN A 410 6.09 -4.83 4.64
C ASN A 410 5.05 -4.01 5.43
N GLY A 411 4.68 -4.48 6.61
CA GLY A 411 3.66 -3.82 7.45
C GLY A 411 4.21 -3.25 8.75
N ASP A 412 5.51 -3.31 9.01
CA ASP A 412 6.07 -3.00 10.32
C ASP A 412 6.71 -1.59 10.35
N GLN A 413 6.48 -0.86 11.44
CA GLN A 413 7.03 0.47 11.67
C GLN A 413 8.55 0.47 11.86
N ALA A 414 9.07 -0.65 12.36
CA ALA A 414 10.49 -0.88 12.53
C ALA A 414 10.83 -2.31 12.09
N TYR A 415 11.89 -2.44 11.30
CA TYR A 415 12.31 -3.73 10.75
C TYR A 415 13.77 -3.72 10.35
N GLU A 416 14.29 -4.90 10.11
CA GLU A 416 15.64 -5.13 9.61
C GLU A 416 15.58 -6.12 8.45
N ILE A 417 16.30 -5.82 7.39
CA ILE A 417 16.57 -6.75 6.28
C ILE A 417 18.06 -6.97 6.14
N GLU A 418 18.45 -8.20 5.83
CA GLU A 418 19.85 -8.61 5.66
C GLU A 418 19.95 -9.55 4.45
N CYS A 419 20.98 -9.39 3.66
CA CYS A 419 21.22 -10.25 2.51
C CYS A 419 22.72 -10.36 2.19
N GLU A 420 23.18 -11.56 1.81
CA GLU A 420 24.46 -11.74 1.16
C GLU A 420 24.33 -11.35 -0.31
N VAL A 421 25.20 -10.46 -0.76
CA VAL A 421 25.22 -9.94 -2.13
C VAL A 421 26.60 -10.17 -2.73
N GLU A 422 26.63 -10.77 -3.93
CA GLU A 422 27.83 -10.98 -4.74
C GLU A 422 27.59 -10.43 -6.13
N ILE A 423 28.52 -9.66 -6.67
CA ILE A 423 28.36 -8.97 -7.96
C ILE A 423 29.39 -9.42 -8.99
N ASP A 424 28.98 -9.43 -10.26
CA ASP A 424 29.87 -9.53 -11.41
C ASP A 424 30.63 -8.21 -11.65
N PRO A 425 31.73 -8.20 -12.42
CA PRO A 425 32.30 -6.97 -12.95
C PRO A 425 31.24 -6.10 -13.64
N ASP A 426 31.43 -4.77 -13.61
CA ASP A 426 30.51 -3.78 -14.18
C ASP A 426 29.06 -3.83 -13.64
N THR A 427 28.92 -4.30 -12.42
CA THR A 427 27.63 -4.39 -11.71
C THR A 427 27.67 -3.62 -10.41
N ARG A 428 26.53 -3.01 -10.08
CA ARG A 428 26.23 -2.41 -8.78
C ARG A 428 24.98 -3.04 -8.22
N ALA A 429 24.99 -3.44 -6.96
CA ALA A 429 23.82 -4.05 -6.34
C ALA A 429 23.77 -3.72 -4.84
N GLY A 430 22.62 -3.88 -4.24
CA GLY A 430 22.44 -3.65 -2.81
C GLY A 430 20.99 -3.67 -2.34
N LEU A 431 20.78 -3.11 -1.14
CA LEU A 431 19.47 -2.99 -0.49
C LEU A 431 18.95 -1.56 -0.60
N ILE A 432 17.65 -1.42 -0.83
CA ILE A 432 16.99 -0.13 -0.99
C ILE A 432 15.67 -0.06 -0.21
N LEU A 433 15.27 1.17 0.10
CA LEU A 433 13.88 1.56 0.34
C LEU A 433 13.44 2.41 -0.85
N PHE A 434 12.43 1.96 -1.56
CA PHE A 434 12.04 2.51 -2.85
C PHE A 434 10.57 2.96 -2.82
N TYR A 435 10.35 4.25 -3.01
CA TYR A 435 9.03 4.82 -3.23
C TYR A 435 8.72 4.87 -4.73
N ASP A 436 9.52 5.62 -5.49
CA ASP A 436 9.48 5.72 -6.95
C ASP A 436 10.88 5.97 -7.51
N ARG A 437 10.97 6.17 -8.84
CA ARG A 437 12.24 6.42 -9.54
C ARG A 437 12.95 7.71 -9.10
N GLN A 438 12.29 8.61 -8.41
CA GLN A 438 12.80 9.92 -7.98
C GLN A 438 12.89 10.04 -6.46
N LEU A 439 12.35 9.06 -5.71
CA LEU A 439 12.35 9.08 -4.25
C LEU A 439 12.67 7.69 -3.69
N TYR A 440 13.93 7.44 -3.42
CA TYR A 440 14.42 6.21 -2.80
C TYR A 440 15.71 6.47 -2.04
N CYS A 441 16.07 5.58 -1.14
CA CYS A 441 17.37 5.56 -0.47
C CYS A 441 17.90 4.13 -0.38
N GLY A 442 19.23 3.99 -0.21
CA GLY A 442 19.82 2.67 -0.13
C GLY A 442 21.34 2.68 -0.04
N LEU A 443 21.88 1.51 0.21
CA LEU A 443 23.30 1.22 0.13
C LEU A 443 23.51 0.06 -0.84
N GLY A 444 24.28 0.34 -1.88
CA GLY A 444 24.84 -0.66 -2.77
C GLY A 444 26.34 -0.56 -2.85
N PHE A 445 26.94 -1.32 -3.74
CA PHE A 445 28.38 -1.32 -3.97
C PHE A 445 28.75 -1.79 -5.37
N ASP A 446 29.89 -1.39 -5.83
CA ASP A 446 30.72 -2.05 -6.83
C ASP A 446 31.97 -2.65 -6.16
N ALA A 447 32.85 -3.30 -6.91
CA ALA A 447 34.03 -3.96 -6.34
C ALA A 447 35.02 -2.99 -5.62
N LYS A 448 34.93 -1.70 -5.90
CA LYS A 448 35.85 -0.69 -5.36
C LYS A 448 35.19 0.27 -4.37
N ASN A 449 33.91 0.56 -4.54
CA ASN A 449 33.22 1.61 -3.82
C ASN A 449 31.86 1.15 -3.31
N PHE A 450 31.44 1.69 -2.17
CA PHE A 450 30.03 1.76 -1.82
C PHE A 450 29.32 2.80 -2.69
N VAL A 451 28.03 2.58 -2.95
CA VAL A 451 27.17 3.50 -3.70
C VAL A 451 25.99 3.86 -2.81
N THR A 452 25.96 5.09 -2.32
CA THR A 452 24.88 5.56 -1.45
C THR A 452 23.84 6.32 -2.24
N HIS A 453 22.58 6.02 -2.00
CA HIS A 453 21.43 6.70 -2.60
C HIS A 453 20.60 7.40 -1.53
N GLN A 454 20.17 8.63 -1.79
CA GLN A 454 19.25 9.37 -0.94
C GLN A 454 18.46 10.37 -1.80
N TYR A 455 17.16 10.51 -1.58
CA TYR A 455 16.27 11.34 -2.39
C TYR A 455 16.34 11.03 -3.90
N GLY A 456 16.43 9.74 -4.25
CA GLY A 456 16.46 9.31 -5.64
C GLY A 456 17.76 9.57 -6.40
N ILE A 457 18.80 10.06 -5.75
CA ILE A 457 20.10 10.37 -6.36
C ILE A 457 21.26 9.70 -5.63
N GLU A 458 22.33 9.46 -6.36
CA GLU A 458 23.60 8.99 -5.79
C GLU A 458 24.27 10.13 -5.02
N ARG A 459 24.70 9.85 -3.77
CA ARG A 459 25.30 10.85 -2.86
C ARG A 459 26.81 10.73 -2.69
N GLY A 460 27.40 9.59 -2.96
CA GLY A 460 28.82 9.41 -2.82
C GLY A 460 29.28 7.98 -3.00
N ARG A 461 30.56 7.82 -3.20
CA ARG A 461 31.25 6.55 -3.45
C ARG A 461 32.48 6.38 -2.53
N PRO A 462 32.26 6.18 -1.21
CA PRO A 462 33.39 5.87 -0.32
C PRO A 462 33.96 4.47 -0.66
N ALA A 463 35.22 4.25 -0.33
CA ALA A 463 35.93 3.00 -0.62
C ALA A 463 35.21 1.79 0.01
N ASN A 464 35.04 0.72 -0.77
CA ASN A 464 34.53 -0.56 -0.34
C ASN A 464 35.69 -1.49 0.02
N PRO A 465 35.87 -1.88 1.31
CA PRO A 465 36.94 -2.77 1.73
C PRO A 465 36.66 -4.26 1.47
N HIS A 466 35.43 -4.61 1.05
CA HIS A 466 34.97 -6.00 0.98
C HIS A 466 35.04 -6.60 -0.44
N GLY A 467 35.34 -5.79 -1.45
CA GLY A 467 35.42 -6.24 -2.85
C GLY A 467 34.04 -6.55 -3.44
N SER A 468 33.92 -7.69 -4.13
CA SER A 468 32.71 -8.05 -4.90
C SER A 468 31.66 -8.85 -4.13
N LYS A 469 31.90 -9.14 -2.86
CA LYS A 469 30.97 -9.95 -2.04
C LYS A 469 30.91 -9.47 -0.60
N MET A 470 29.70 -9.28 -0.07
CA MET A 470 29.49 -8.91 1.34
C MET A 470 28.08 -9.24 1.81
N LEU A 471 27.86 -9.21 3.11
CA LEU A 471 26.54 -9.07 3.73
C LEU A 471 26.23 -7.58 3.90
N ILE A 472 25.01 -7.20 3.54
CA ILE A 472 24.45 -5.87 3.79
C ILE A 472 23.25 -6.03 4.69
N ARG A 473 23.14 -5.20 5.72
CA ARG A 473 21.97 -5.08 6.60
C ARG A 473 21.45 -3.66 6.55
N LEU A 474 20.17 -3.51 6.28
CA LEU A 474 19.40 -2.28 6.39
C LEU A 474 18.50 -2.38 7.60
N ARG A 475 18.57 -1.43 8.51
CA ARG A 475 17.69 -1.31 9.67
C ARG A 475 16.90 -0.02 9.56
N ASN A 476 15.58 -0.13 9.52
CA ASN A 476 14.67 1.01 9.63
C ASN A 476 14.05 1.00 11.03
N THR A 477 14.33 2.04 11.80
CA THR A 477 13.73 2.22 13.13
C THR A 477 12.85 3.45 13.08
N ARG A 478 11.57 3.26 12.74
CA ARG A 478 10.57 4.34 12.69
C ARG A 478 11.08 5.54 11.88
N HIS A 479 11.41 5.30 10.59
CA HIS A 479 11.96 6.26 9.60
C HIS A 479 13.46 6.58 9.71
N ILE A 480 14.15 6.14 10.75
CA ILE A 480 15.60 6.29 10.82
C ILE A 480 16.24 5.04 10.24
N VAL A 481 16.90 5.19 9.10
CA VAL A 481 17.54 4.11 8.35
C VAL A 481 19.04 4.10 8.60
N ALA A 482 19.57 2.94 9.00
CA ALA A 482 21.00 2.70 9.16
C ALA A 482 21.40 1.46 8.36
N PHE A 483 22.63 1.47 7.86
CA PHE A 483 23.21 0.34 7.14
C PHE A 483 24.39 -0.24 7.91
N HIS A 484 24.59 -1.55 7.78
CA HIS A 484 25.76 -2.26 8.29
C HIS A 484 26.27 -3.21 7.21
N THR A 485 27.59 -3.42 7.17
CA THR A 485 28.23 -4.32 6.22
C THR A 485 29.15 -5.30 6.94
N SER A 486 29.33 -6.48 6.35
CA SER A 486 30.24 -7.50 6.82
C SER A 486 30.91 -8.17 5.61
N GLY A 487 32.24 -8.29 5.65
CA GLY A 487 33.02 -9.00 4.65
C GLY A 487 33.47 -10.40 5.07
N ASP A 488 33.12 -10.84 6.28
CA ASP A 488 33.58 -12.08 6.92
C ASP A 488 32.42 -13.04 7.24
N GLY A 489 31.35 -12.97 6.45
CA GLY A 489 30.19 -13.85 6.61
C GLY A 489 29.30 -13.54 7.82
N GLY A 490 29.41 -12.33 8.37
CA GLY A 490 28.60 -11.88 9.51
C GLY A 490 29.28 -12.06 10.87
N ALA A 491 30.54 -12.47 10.90
CA ALA A 491 31.31 -12.58 12.15
C ALA A 491 31.54 -11.19 12.77
N THR A 492 31.81 -10.19 11.95
CA THR A 492 31.90 -8.79 12.38
C THR A 492 31.04 -7.89 11.50
N TRP A 493 30.47 -6.85 12.12
CA TRP A 493 29.62 -5.89 11.43
C TRP A 493 30.14 -4.47 11.64
N LYS A 494 30.28 -3.73 10.54
CA LYS A 494 30.63 -2.32 10.59
C LYS A 494 29.40 -1.49 10.21
N ARG A 495 29.02 -0.55 11.07
CA ARG A 495 28.01 0.45 10.74
C ARG A 495 28.55 1.38 9.66
N PHE A 496 27.75 1.63 8.63
CA PHE A 496 28.03 2.65 7.63
C PHE A 496 27.81 4.04 8.25
N ASP A 497 28.70 4.97 7.95
CA ASP A 497 28.79 6.26 8.67
C ASP A 497 27.56 7.17 8.49
N ARG A 498 26.73 6.91 7.47
CA ARG A 498 25.54 7.72 7.19
C ARG A 498 24.27 6.99 7.62
N GLY A 499 23.46 7.67 8.43
CA GLY A 499 22.05 7.35 8.62
C GLY A 499 21.19 8.22 7.71
N MET A 500 19.97 7.78 7.45
CA MET A 500 19.01 8.49 6.59
C MET A 500 17.68 8.60 7.31
N GLU A 501 17.04 9.75 7.17
CA GLU A 501 15.69 9.99 7.64
C GLU A 501 14.74 9.92 6.43
N VAL A 502 13.63 9.15 6.54
CA VAL A 502 12.76 8.83 5.40
C VAL A 502 11.27 9.10 5.66
N SER A 503 10.92 9.84 6.72
CA SER A 503 9.50 10.12 7.02
C SER A 503 8.76 10.85 5.89
N GLY A 504 9.48 11.66 5.10
CA GLY A 504 8.95 12.36 3.93
C GLY A 504 8.87 11.53 2.65
N TYR A 505 9.17 10.21 2.67
CA TYR A 505 9.14 9.37 1.45
C TYR A 505 7.74 8.79 1.25
N HIS A 506 6.79 9.65 0.87
CA HIS A 506 5.38 9.29 0.72
C HIS A 506 4.62 10.20 -0.26
N HIS A 507 3.34 9.90 -0.49
CA HIS A 507 2.48 10.55 -1.47
C HIS A 507 2.41 12.08 -1.33
N ASN A 508 2.25 12.62 -0.13
CA ASN A 508 2.10 14.08 0.07
C ASN A 508 3.35 14.89 -0.34
N VAL A 509 4.49 14.21 -0.58
CA VAL A 509 5.74 14.82 -1.10
C VAL A 509 5.89 14.60 -2.60
N ARG A 510 5.53 13.42 -3.11
CA ARG A 510 5.83 13.03 -4.51
C ARG A 510 4.61 12.69 -5.37
N GLY A 511 3.43 12.51 -4.78
CA GLY A 511 2.29 11.92 -5.48
C GLY A 511 2.44 10.41 -5.67
N GLY A 512 1.58 9.78 -6.47
CA GLY A 512 1.66 8.37 -6.89
C GLY A 512 0.97 7.37 -5.99
N PHE A 513 0.53 7.74 -4.78
CA PHE A 513 -0.18 6.87 -3.81
C PHE A 513 0.59 5.61 -3.40
N LEU A 514 1.92 5.62 -3.50
CA LEU A 514 2.78 4.49 -3.23
C LEU A 514 3.20 4.40 -1.76
N MET A 515 3.80 3.27 -1.40
CA MET A 515 4.47 3.00 -0.15
C MET A 515 5.99 3.02 -0.34
N LEU A 516 6.74 3.35 0.71
CA LEU A 516 8.19 3.18 0.74
C LEU A 516 8.54 1.70 0.95
N LYS A 517 8.74 0.96 -0.13
CA LYS A 517 8.94 -0.49 -0.13
C LYS A 517 10.41 -0.88 0.03
N PRO A 518 10.75 -1.81 0.92
CA PRO A 518 12.08 -2.43 0.92
C PRO A 518 12.28 -3.30 -0.33
N GLY A 519 13.57 -3.46 -0.72
CA GLY A 519 13.88 -4.24 -1.89
C GLY A 519 15.36 -4.43 -2.14
N ILE A 520 15.65 -5.10 -3.25
CA ILE A 520 16.98 -5.35 -3.80
C ILE A 520 17.07 -4.80 -5.22
N TYR A 521 18.27 -4.44 -5.65
CA TYR A 521 18.49 -3.99 -7.02
C TYR A 521 19.81 -4.49 -7.59
N ALA A 522 19.88 -4.57 -8.91
CA ALA A 522 21.10 -4.74 -9.67
C ALA A 522 21.09 -3.78 -10.88
N ALA A 523 22.16 -3.02 -11.04
CA ALA A 523 22.37 -2.06 -12.12
C ALA A 523 23.71 -2.35 -12.81
N GLY A 524 23.84 -1.93 -14.08
CA GLY A 524 25.00 -2.19 -14.92
C GLY A 524 24.77 -3.37 -15.87
N LYS A 525 25.87 -3.92 -16.41
CA LYS A 525 25.82 -4.92 -17.49
C LYS A 525 25.90 -6.38 -17.02
N GLY A 526 26.47 -6.63 -15.84
CA GLY A 526 26.60 -7.96 -15.26
C GLY A 526 25.39 -8.34 -14.43
N SER A 527 25.57 -9.28 -13.50
CA SER A 527 24.53 -9.79 -12.61
C SER A 527 24.94 -9.66 -11.15
N ALA A 528 23.94 -9.64 -10.28
CA ALA A 528 24.13 -9.81 -8.85
C ALA A 528 23.47 -11.09 -8.37
N ARG A 529 24.12 -11.77 -7.40
CA ARG A 529 23.65 -12.97 -6.74
C ARG A 529 23.30 -12.64 -5.32
N PHE A 530 22.06 -12.92 -4.94
CA PHE A 530 21.52 -12.72 -3.61
C PHE A 530 21.30 -14.06 -2.94
N ARG A 531 21.66 -14.16 -1.63
CA ARG A 531 21.49 -15.38 -0.82
C ARG A 531 20.99 -15.01 0.56
N ASN A 532 20.19 -15.90 1.15
CA ASN A 532 19.76 -15.81 2.54
C ASN A 532 19.19 -14.43 2.89
N PHE A 533 18.22 -13.98 2.10
CA PHE A 533 17.50 -12.75 2.42
C PHE A 533 16.71 -12.95 3.71
N LYS A 534 16.98 -12.15 4.71
CA LYS A 534 16.32 -12.23 6.02
C LYS A 534 15.53 -10.95 6.27
N TYR A 535 14.33 -11.11 6.76
CA TYR A 535 13.47 -10.06 7.29
C TYR A 535 13.23 -10.31 8.77
N ARG A 536 13.20 -9.26 9.55
CA ARG A 536 12.82 -9.32 10.96
C ARG A 536 12.11 -8.04 11.35
N ALA A 537 10.88 -8.13 11.82
CA ALA A 537 10.22 -7.01 12.48
C ALA A 537 10.90 -6.71 13.82
N LEU A 538 11.03 -5.43 14.13
CA LEU A 538 11.60 -4.94 15.39
C LEU A 538 10.47 -4.42 16.28
N ALA A 539 10.64 -4.56 17.59
CA ALA A 539 9.62 -4.12 18.55
C ALA A 539 9.49 -2.59 18.61
#